data_f571ba54fefe8ee02486f9c7f3cfb1af
#
_entry.id   f571ba54fefe8ee02486f9c7f3cfb1af
#
_cell.length_a   1.000
_cell.length_b   1.000
_cell.length_c   1.000
_cell.angle_alpha   90.00
_cell.angle_beta   90.00
_cell.angle_gamma   90.00
#
_symmetry.space_group_name_H-M   'P 1'
#
loop_
_entity.id
_entity.type
_entity.pdbx_description
1 polymer ?
#
loop_
_entity_poly.entity_id
_entity_poly.type
_entity_poly.pdbx_seq_one_letter_code
_entity_poly.pdbx_strand_id
1 'polypeptide(L)'
;AEDESYPFAAESGEDGAALIYTNLQDATVRYVALVADTTKFSPLFADALAWLLASHIAGPLIKGTAGQAAAKACYTNFNLVFSYAKVSDANQRKSEPTHTPGWIAGR
;
A
#
# COMPACT_ATOMS: atom_id res chain seq x y z
N ALA A 1 -8.46 -18.17 -12.72
CA ALA A 1 -9.15 -18.42 -11.48
C ALA A 1 -8.28 -18.05 -10.27
N GLU A 2 -7.30 -17.17 -10.50
CA GLU A 2 -6.36 -16.80 -9.42
C GLU A 2 -6.99 -15.95 -8.34
N ASP A 3 -8.09 -15.29 -8.64
CA ASP A 3 -8.77 -14.40 -7.70
C ASP A 3 -9.99 -15.05 -7.03
N GLU A 4 -10.15 -16.35 -7.17
CA GLU A 4 -11.21 -17.06 -6.46
C GLU A 4 -10.96 -17.03 -4.96
N SER A 5 -12.01 -16.64 -4.22
CA SER A 5 -11.94 -16.59 -2.77
C SER A 5 -12.31 -17.96 -2.20
N TYR A 6 -11.38 -18.57 -1.48
CA TYR A 6 -11.60 -19.85 -0.81
C TYR A 6 -11.74 -19.61 0.69
N PRO A 7 -12.53 -20.44 1.38
CA PRO A 7 -12.62 -20.34 2.84
C PRO A 7 -11.27 -20.55 3.50
N PHE A 8 -10.97 -19.70 4.48
CA PHE A 8 -9.75 -19.85 5.27
C PHE A 8 -10.02 -19.38 6.69
N ALA A 9 -9.20 -19.85 7.62
CA ALA A 9 -9.21 -19.41 9.00
C ALA A 9 -7.83 -18.90 9.38
N ALA A 10 -7.76 -17.74 10.03
CA ALA A 10 -6.51 -17.19 10.52
C ALA A 10 -6.44 -17.40 12.03
N GLU A 11 -5.32 -17.97 12.49
CA GLU A 11 -5.10 -18.26 13.91
C GLU A 11 -3.67 -17.90 14.29
N SER A 12 -3.43 -17.76 15.59
CA SER A 12 -2.08 -17.59 16.12
C SER A 12 -1.51 -18.95 16.51
N GLY A 13 -0.28 -19.23 16.08
CA GLY A 13 0.42 -20.44 16.48
C GLY A 13 0.93 -20.38 17.92
N GLU A 14 1.44 -21.50 18.41
CA GLU A 14 1.96 -21.61 19.78
C GLU A 14 3.11 -20.64 20.06
N ASP A 15 3.89 -20.35 19.04
CA ASP A 15 5.03 -19.43 19.11
C ASP A 15 4.65 -17.97 18.81
N GLY A 16 3.36 -17.69 18.68
CA GLY A 16 2.86 -16.34 18.34
C GLY A 16 2.88 -16.03 16.85
N ALA A 17 3.32 -16.95 16.01
CA ALA A 17 3.30 -16.74 14.57
C ALA A 17 1.86 -16.81 14.04
N ALA A 18 1.56 -16.00 13.02
CA ALA A 18 0.27 -16.04 12.36
C ALA A 18 0.19 -17.27 11.45
N LEU A 19 -0.90 -18.01 11.57
CA LEU A 19 -1.15 -19.19 10.76
C LEU A 19 -2.45 -19.03 10.00
N ILE A 20 -2.47 -19.54 8.77
CA ILE A 20 -3.66 -19.55 7.93
C ILE A 20 -3.96 -21.00 7.56
N TYR A 21 -5.16 -21.43 7.87
CA TYR A 21 -5.65 -22.76 7.52
C TYR A 21 -6.57 -22.68 6.33
N THR A 22 -6.34 -23.54 5.35
CA THR A 22 -7.17 -23.62 4.16
C THR A 22 -7.24 -25.06 3.67
N ASN A 23 -8.29 -25.37 2.93
CA ASN A 23 -8.46 -26.68 2.29
C ASN A 23 -7.79 -26.78 0.92
N LEU A 24 -7.18 -25.69 0.46
CA LEU A 24 -6.60 -25.63 -0.87
C LEU A 24 -5.13 -26.06 -0.82
N GLN A 25 -4.75 -26.99 -1.69
CA GLN A 25 -3.34 -27.33 -1.89
C GLN A 25 -2.68 -26.23 -2.74
N ASP A 26 -1.41 -25.93 -2.44
CA ASP A 26 -0.63 -24.94 -3.18
C ASP A 26 -1.31 -23.56 -3.21
N ALA A 27 -1.90 -23.17 -2.07
CA ALA A 27 -2.61 -21.92 -1.96
C ALA A 27 -1.66 -20.71 -2.06
N THR A 28 -2.09 -19.71 -2.82
CA THR A 28 -1.41 -18.43 -2.89
C THR A 28 -2.14 -17.41 -2.02
N VAL A 29 -1.41 -16.72 -1.15
CA VAL A 29 -1.98 -15.77 -0.19
C VAL A 29 -1.55 -14.36 -0.55
N ARG A 30 -2.52 -13.44 -0.62
CA ARG A 30 -2.26 -12.02 -0.66
C ARG A 30 -2.47 -11.44 0.73
N TYR A 31 -1.51 -10.69 1.19
CA TYR A 31 -1.59 -10.10 2.52
C TYR A 31 -0.90 -8.74 2.55
N VAL A 32 -1.27 -7.96 3.55
CA VAL A 32 -0.61 -6.68 3.81
C VAL A 32 0.54 -6.93 4.77
N ALA A 33 1.74 -6.57 4.35
CA ALA A 33 2.95 -6.78 5.14
C ALA A 33 3.56 -5.44 5.54
N LEU A 34 4.21 -5.43 6.71
CA LEU A 34 5.05 -4.31 7.10
C LEU A 34 6.39 -4.46 6.37
N VAL A 35 6.67 -3.53 5.45
CA VAL A 35 7.90 -3.56 4.66
C VAL A 35 8.93 -2.68 5.35
N ALA A 36 9.95 -3.30 5.94
CA ALA A 36 11.06 -2.60 6.57
C ALA A 36 12.22 -2.35 5.61
N ASP A 37 12.30 -3.09 4.53
CA ASP A 37 13.35 -2.95 3.53
C ASP A 37 13.03 -1.78 2.60
N THR A 38 13.79 -0.69 2.72
CA THR A 38 13.55 0.53 1.95
C THR A 38 13.80 0.35 0.46
N THR A 39 14.54 -0.67 0.05
CA THR A 39 14.78 -0.94 -1.37
C THR A 39 13.52 -1.40 -2.09
N LYS A 40 12.53 -1.88 -1.34
CA LYS A 40 11.25 -2.34 -1.88
C LYS A 40 10.20 -1.24 -1.99
N PHE A 41 10.52 -0.03 -1.52
CA PHE A 41 9.58 1.09 -1.60
C PHE A 41 9.44 1.55 -3.05
N SER A 42 8.21 1.80 -3.48
CA SER A 42 7.98 2.41 -4.79
C SER A 42 8.50 3.84 -4.81
N PRO A 43 8.87 4.38 -5.98
CA PRO A 43 9.33 5.77 -6.07
C PRO A 43 8.33 6.79 -5.54
N LEU A 44 7.04 6.61 -5.80
CA LEU A 44 6.01 7.50 -5.27
C LEU A 44 5.88 7.42 -3.75
N PHE A 45 6.00 6.23 -3.19
CA PHE A 45 5.98 6.08 -1.74
C PHE A 45 7.20 6.74 -1.10
N ALA A 46 8.38 6.58 -1.69
CA ALA A 46 9.60 7.21 -1.18
C ALA A 46 9.49 8.73 -1.23
N ASP A 47 8.92 9.29 -2.28
CA ASP A 47 8.69 10.74 -2.41
C ASP A 47 7.70 11.23 -1.35
N ALA A 48 6.59 10.51 -1.14
CA ALA A 48 5.64 10.85 -0.10
C ALA A 48 6.28 10.82 1.29
N LEU A 49 7.10 9.82 1.56
CA LEU A 49 7.82 9.72 2.84
C LEU A 49 8.79 10.89 3.04
N ALA A 50 9.46 11.32 1.97
CA ALA A 50 10.35 12.49 2.03
C ALA A 50 9.58 13.76 2.41
N TRP A 51 8.39 13.96 1.84
CA TRP A 51 7.54 15.11 2.18
C TRP A 51 7.06 15.05 3.63
N LEU A 52 6.68 13.88 4.11
CA LEU A 52 6.27 13.70 5.50
C LEU A 52 7.41 13.99 6.45
N LEU A 53 8.61 13.49 6.17
CA LEU A 53 9.79 13.77 6.97
C LEU A 53 10.11 15.26 6.97
N ALA A 54 10.03 15.92 5.81
CA ALA A 54 10.24 17.36 5.69
C ALA A 54 9.23 18.15 6.55
N SER A 55 7.98 17.72 6.62
CA SER A 55 6.98 18.38 7.45
C SER A 55 7.31 18.31 8.93
N HIS A 56 7.93 17.22 9.38
CA HIS A 56 8.32 17.07 10.79
C HIS A 56 9.55 17.88 11.16
N ILE A 57 10.48 18.10 10.23
CA ILE A 57 11.73 18.83 10.53
C ILE A 57 11.65 20.31 10.22
N ALA A 58 10.69 20.77 9.42
CA ALA A 58 10.61 22.17 9.00
C ALA A 58 10.37 23.12 10.16
N GLY A 59 9.50 22.75 11.11
CA GLY A 59 9.21 23.58 12.28
C GLY A 59 10.45 23.86 13.13
N PRO A 60 11.12 22.82 13.66
CA PRO A 60 12.33 23.02 14.46
C PRO A 60 13.50 23.64 13.70
N LEU A 61 13.63 23.36 12.40
CA LEU A 61 14.76 23.82 11.60
C LEU A 61 14.64 25.29 11.22
N ILE A 62 13.47 25.73 10.76
CA ILE A 62 13.25 27.12 10.30
C ILE A 62 12.85 28.02 11.47
N LYS A 63 12.06 27.49 12.40
CA LYS A 63 11.52 28.18 13.59
C LYS A 63 10.55 29.31 13.25
N GLY A 64 9.67 29.63 14.18
CA GLY A 64 8.72 30.73 14.09
C GLY A 64 7.57 30.42 13.10
N THR A 65 6.90 31.48 12.68
CA THR A 65 5.75 31.39 11.78
C THR A 65 6.14 30.83 10.42
N ALA A 66 7.31 31.17 9.91
CA ALA A 66 7.81 30.63 8.65
C ALA A 66 8.03 29.12 8.72
N GLY A 67 8.49 28.61 9.87
CA GLY A 67 8.65 27.17 10.08
C GLY A 67 7.31 26.44 10.09
N GLN A 68 6.29 27.02 10.73
CA GLN A 68 4.95 26.46 10.76
C GLN A 68 4.33 26.44 9.35
N ALA A 69 4.50 27.51 8.58
CA ALA A 69 4.00 27.58 7.22
C ALA A 69 4.69 26.55 6.32
N ALA A 70 6.00 26.40 6.45
CA ALA A 70 6.76 25.40 5.69
C ALA A 70 6.32 23.97 6.05
N ALA A 71 6.13 23.68 7.33
CA ALA A 71 5.67 22.37 7.78
C ALA A 71 4.29 22.05 7.20
N LYS A 72 3.37 23.01 7.22
CA LYS A 72 2.04 22.84 6.66
C LYS A 72 2.08 22.59 5.15
N ALA A 73 2.92 23.36 4.43
CA ALA A 73 3.07 23.17 2.98
C ALA A 73 3.63 21.81 2.66
N CYS A 74 4.63 21.32 3.38
CA CYS A 74 5.20 19.99 3.21
C CYS A 74 4.16 18.89 3.48
N TYR A 75 3.35 19.07 4.52
CA TYR A 75 2.31 18.10 4.85
C TYR A 75 1.23 18.07 3.77
N THR A 76 0.87 19.20 3.20
CA THR A 76 -0.08 19.26 2.08
C THR A 76 0.48 18.51 0.86
N ASN A 77 1.76 18.71 0.54
CA ASN A 77 2.42 17.99 -0.54
C ASN A 77 2.50 16.48 -0.25
N PHE A 78 2.74 16.11 1.01
CA PHE A 78 2.71 14.71 1.42
C PHE A 78 1.34 14.08 1.12
N ASN A 79 0.25 14.72 1.51
CA ASN A 79 -1.08 14.20 1.26
C ASN A 79 -1.36 14.01 -0.23
N LEU A 80 -0.92 14.95 -1.07
CA LEU A 80 -1.10 14.86 -2.51
C LEU A 80 -0.32 13.69 -3.10
N VAL A 81 0.97 13.60 -2.80
CA VAL A 81 1.84 12.53 -3.34
C VAL A 81 1.43 11.17 -2.79
N PHE A 82 1.04 11.12 -1.52
CA PHE A 82 0.58 9.87 -0.90
C PHE A 82 -0.71 9.36 -1.55
N SER A 83 -1.60 10.26 -1.94
CA SER A 83 -2.81 9.88 -2.68
C SER A 83 -2.44 9.23 -4.02
N TYR A 84 -1.49 9.81 -4.74
CA TYR A 84 -0.98 9.21 -5.99
C TYR A 84 -0.32 7.87 -5.74
N ALA A 85 0.46 7.74 -4.68
CA ALA A 85 1.12 6.49 -4.34
C ALA A 85 0.11 5.38 -4.03
N LYS A 86 -0.97 5.70 -3.32
CA LYS A 86 -2.04 4.74 -3.03
C LYS A 86 -2.73 4.26 -4.30
N VAL A 87 -3.01 5.17 -5.23
CA VAL A 87 -3.64 4.82 -6.51
C VAL A 87 -2.70 3.94 -7.34
N SER A 88 -1.42 4.31 -7.40
CA SER A 88 -0.42 3.52 -8.14
C SER A 88 -0.28 2.12 -7.55
N ASP A 89 -0.26 2.00 -6.23
CA ASP A 89 -0.17 0.71 -5.56
C ASP A 89 -1.42 -0.15 -5.84
N ALA A 90 -2.60 0.45 -5.80
CA ALA A 90 -3.83 -0.24 -6.12
C ALA A 90 -3.85 -0.73 -7.57
N ASN A 91 -3.29 0.06 -8.49
CA ASN A 91 -3.23 -0.32 -9.90
C ASN A 91 -2.20 -1.41 -10.20
N GLN A 92 -1.28 -1.67 -9.29
CA GLN A 92 -0.34 -2.79 -9.43
C GLN A 92 -1.00 -4.14 -9.21
N ARG A 93 -2.18 -4.16 -8.61
CA ARG A 93 -2.95 -5.39 -8.47
C ARG A 93 -3.43 -5.82 -9.85
N LYS A 94 -3.02 -7.01 -10.25
CA LYS A 94 -3.50 -7.60 -11.48
C LYS A 94 -4.95 -8.02 -11.26
N SER A 95 -5.87 -7.21 -11.77
CA SER A 95 -7.28 -7.51 -11.73
C SER A 95 -7.68 -8.07 -13.10
N GLU A 96 -8.06 -9.32 -13.13
CA GLU A 96 -8.63 -9.87 -14.35
C GLU A 96 -10.10 -9.47 -14.43
N PRO A 97 -10.56 -9.06 -15.62
CA PRO A 97 -11.97 -8.70 -15.75
C PRO A 97 -12.84 -9.92 -15.48
N THR A 98 -13.78 -9.75 -14.55
CA THR A 98 -14.73 -10.81 -14.20
C THR A 98 -15.86 -10.95 -15.22
N HIS A 99 -15.95 -10.00 -16.15
CA HIS A 99 -17.00 -9.99 -17.16
C HIS A 99 -16.38 -9.87 -18.55
N THR A 100 -16.68 -10.83 -19.39
CA THR A 100 -16.33 -10.77 -20.80
C THR A 100 -17.58 -10.37 -21.59
N PRO A 101 -17.55 -9.26 -22.35
CA PRO A 101 -18.69 -8.87 -23.17
C PRO A 101 -19.09 -10.00 -24.12
N GLY A 102 -20.40 -10.16 -24.34
CA GLY A 102 -20.92 -11.27 -25.16
C GLY A 102 -20.37 -11.29 -26.58
N TRP A 103 -20.05 -10.13 -27.14
CA TRP A 103 -19.49 -10.04 -28.49
C TRP A 103 -18.06 -10.57 -28.57
N ILE A 104 -17.32 -10.54 -27.46
CA ILE A 104 -15.99 -11.16 -27.37
C ILE A 104 -16.12 -12.66 -27.11
N ALA A 105 -17.00 -13.04 -26.20
CA ALA A 105 -17.22 -14.45 -25.84
C ALA A 105 -17.79 -15.27 -27.00
N GLY A 106 -18.50 -14.66 -27.94
CA GLY A 106 -19.09 -15.31 -29.09
C GLY A 106 -18.15 -15.57 -30.26
N ARG A 107 -16.86 -15.28 -30.12
CA ARG A 107 -15.89 -15.54 -31.18
C ARG A 107 -15.35 -16.95 -31.18
#